data_d63feb38c9e4a3be0abd1dea497aa4ab
#
_entry.id   d63feb38c9e4a3be0abd1dea497aa4ab
#
_cell.length_a   1.000
_cell.length_b   1.000
_cell.length_c   1.000
_cell.angle_alpha   90.00
_cell.angle_beta   90.00
_cell.angle_gamma   90.00
#
_symmetry.space_group_name_H-M   'P 1'
#
loop_
_entity.id
_entity.type
_entity.pdbx_description
1 polymer ?
#
loop_
_entity_poly.entity_id
_entity_poly.type
_entity_poly.pdbx_seq_one_letter_code
_entity_poly.pdbx_strand_id
1 'polypeptide(L)'
;MSKSITLDKTKGEIREVVCSRCDTQTNHAVCSSVQFSWGTEDIQGVNTYEIIRCLGCDSLSFRIGSTNSDDIDVDEEGNYFSLETERIYPSRLMGRTALEDIYSLPDKVRAIYKETHAALCTQLKILAGVGIRALVEAVCSEEIAKGITLEEKIDDLVKKEVLTKRNAAVLHRTRLLGNQAAHKIKAPSDTELDVAFDIVENLLETVYIIPKKAEHLK
;
A
#
# COMPACT_ATOMS: atom_id res chain seq x y z
N MET A 1 -30.23 0.56 22.95
CA MET A 1 -29.04 0.01 22.26
C MET A 1 -28.68 -1.32 22.93
N SER A 2 -28.91 -2.43 22.25
CA SER A 2 -28.41 -3.74 22.72
C SER A 2 -26.97 -3.91 22.21
N LYS A 3 -26.10 -4.38 23.08
CA LYS A 3 -24.69 -4.69 22.73
C LYS A 3 -24.35 -6.05 23.31
N SER A 4 -23.76 -6.92 22.52
CA SER A 4 -23.28 -8.22 23.01
C SER A 4 -21.90 -8.53 22.45
N ILE A 5 -21.11 -9.28 23.22
CA ILE A 5 -19.78 -9.74 22.83
C ILE A 5 -19.80 -11.27 22.88
N THR A 6 -19.32 -11.88 21.82
CA THR A 6 -19.14 -13.34 21.73
C THR A 6 -17.70 -13.64 21.37
N LEU A 7 -17.08 -14.56 22.08
CA LEU A 7 -15.69 -14.98 21.83
C LEU A 7 -15.67 -16.26 21.00
N ASP A 8 -14.64 -16.36 20.14
CA ASP A 8 -14.26 -17.54 19.36
C ASP A 8 -15.40 -18.16 18.50
N LYS A 9 -16.42 -17.36 18.13
CA LYS A 9 -17.55 -17.83 17.31
C LYS A 9 -17.12 -18.33 15.94
N THR A 10 -16.14 -17.65 15.31
CA THR A 10 -15.63 -18.00 13.97
C THR A 10 -14.30 -18.77 14.01
N LYS A 11 -13.85 -19.17 15.21
CA LYS A 11 -12.62 -19.94 15.38
C LYS A 11 -12.64 -21.24 14.59
N GLY A 12 -11.59 -21.48 13.79
CA GLY A 12 -11.48 -22.64 12.92
C GLY A 12 -12.09 -22.43 11.52
N GLU A 13 -12.84 -21.37 11.29
CA GLU A 13 -13.31 -21.02 9.95
C GLU A 13 -12.13 -20.64 9.04
N ILE A 14 -12.35 -20.75 7.75
CA ILE A 14 -11.37 -20.39 6.73
C ILE A 14 -11.76 -19.05 6.10
N ARG A 15 -10.76 -18.18 5.94
CA ARG A 15 -10.86 -16.91 5.20
C ARG A 15 -9.94 -16.97 4.00
N GLU A 16 -10.49 -16.71 2.82
CA GLU A 16 -9.70 -16.61 1.60
C GLU A 16 -9.34 -15.14 1.38
N VAL A 17 -8.08 -14.80 1.67
CA VAL A 17 -7.57 -13.42 1.59
C VAL A 17 -6.16 -13.38 1.01
N VAL A 18 -5.76 -12.25 0.45
CA VAL A 18 -4.39 -12.05 -0.03
C VAL A 18 -3.43 -12.12 1.15
N CYS A 19 -2.43 -12.98 1.10
CA CYS A 19 -1.38 -13.06 2.11
C CYS A 19 -0.26 -12.08 1.81
N SER A 20 0.13 -11.25 2.79
CA SER A 20 1.21 -10.26 2.62
C SER A 20 2.58 -10.89 2.39
N ARG A 21 2.78 -12.18 2.73
CA ARG A 21 4.05 -12.89 2.57
C ARG A 21 4.07 -13.82 1.36
N CYS A 22 2.92 -14.44 1.03
CA CYS A 22 2.80 -15.28 -0.17
C CYS A 22 2.54 -14.46 -1.42
N ASP A 23 2.13 -13.19 -1.26
CA ASP A 23 1.76 -12.24 -2.31
C ASP A 23 0.70 -12.77 -3.28
N THR A 24 -0.21 -13.59 -2.77
CA THR A 24 -1.31 -14.21 -3.53
C THR A 24 -2.46 -14.54 -2.60
N GLN A 25 -3.63 -14.77 -3.19
CA GLN A 25 -4.82 -15.23 -2.47
C GLN A 25 -4.57 -16.63 -1.89
N THR A 26 -4.75 -16.77 -0.58
CA THR A 26 -4.51 -18.01 0.15
C THR A 26 -5.55 -18.21 1.25
N ASN A 27 -5.75 -19.47 1.64
CA ASN A 27 -6.59 -19.80 2.78
C ASN A 27 -5.91 -19.46 4.10
N HIS A 28 -6.65 -18.85 5.00
CA HIS A 28 -6.21 -18.52 6.35
C HIS A 28 -7.18 -19.14 7.37
N ALA A 29 -6.65 -19.82 8.38
CA ALA A 29 -7.46 -20.33 9.47
C ALA A 29 -7.65 -19.24 10.55
N VAL A 30 -8.87 -19.07 11.02
CA VAL A 30 -9.17 -18.18 12.16
C VAL A 30 -8.66 -18.85 13.44
N CYS A 31 -7.66 -18.24 14.08
CA CYS A 31 -7.06 -18.72 15.33
C CYS A 31 -7.88 -18.30 16.55
N SER A 32 -8.42 -17.09 16.55
CA SER A 32 -9.27 -16.53 17.61
C SER A 32 -10.15 -15.44 17.02
N SER A 33 -11.32 -15.24 17.60
CA SER A 33 -12.23 -14.18 17.19
C SER A 33 -12.97 -13.54 18.34
N VAL A 34 -13.31 -12.24 18.16
CA VAL A 34 -14.21 -11.49 19.01
C VAL A 34 -15.31 -10.91 18.13
N GLN A 35 -16.55 -11.26 18.38
CA GLN A 35 -17.69 -10.71 17.66
C GLN A 35 -18.41 -9.71 18.54
N PHE A 36 -18.63 -8.52 18.01
CA PHE A 36 -19.37 -7.45 18.67
C PHE A 36 -20.62 -7.16 17.87
N SER A 37 -21.78 -7.50 18.45
CA SER A 37 -23.09 -7.18 17.87
C SER A 37 -23.63 -5.90 18.49
N TRP A 38 -24.18 -5.04 17.68
CA TRP A 38 -24.77 -3.77 18.07
C TRP A 38 -26.08 -3.53 17.32
N GLY A 39 -26.99 -2.76 17.91
CA GLY A 39 -28.25 -2.44 17.25
C GLY A 39 -28.91 -1.21 17.83
N THR A 40 -29.57 -0.47 16.94
CA THR A 40 -30.58 0.55 17.26
C THR A 40 -31.96 -0.02 16.94
N GLU A 41 -33.02 0.80 16.96
CA GLU A 41 -34.37 0.38 16.57
C GLU A 41 -34.45 0.06 15.07
N ASP A 42 -33.62 0.76 14.25
CA ASP A 42 -33.69 0.69 12.78
C ASP A 42 -32.58 -0.17 12.17
N ILE A 43 -31.37 -0.18 12.74
CA ILE A 43 -30.19 -0.80 12.15
C ILE A 43 -29.53 -1.74 13.14
N GLN A 44 -29.19 -2.93 12.68
CA GLN A 44 -28.40 -3.92 13.41
C GLN A 44 -27.12 -4.24 12.66
N GLY A 45 -26.01 -4.44 13.39
CA GLY A 45 -24.74 -4.74 12.77
C GLY A 45 -23.88 -5.66 13.65
N VAL A 46 -22.91 -6.26 13.00
CA VAL A 46 -21.93 -7.14 13.61
C VAL A 46 -20.54 -6.77 13.12
N ASN A 47 -19.63 -6.54 14.06
CA ASN A 47 -18.21 -6.42 13.78
C ASN A 47 -17.50 -7.66 14.30
N THR A 48 -16.78 -8.33 13.43
CA THR A 48 -15.99 -9.53 13.74
C THR A 48 -14.51 -9.21 13.67
N TYR A 49 -13.80 -9.37 14.75
CA TYR A 49 -12.36 -9.16 14.88
C TYR A 49 -11.69 -10.52 14.97
N GLU A 50 -10.75 -10.82 14.07
CA GLU A 50 -10.16 -12.13 13.92
C GLU A 50 -8.64 -12.07 13.87
N ILE A 51 -7.97 -13.00 14.54
CA ILE A 51 -6.57 -13.33 14.28
C ILE A 51 -6.58 -14.49 13.31
N ILE A 52 -6.05 -14.28 12.11
CA ILE A 52 -6.01 -15.27 11.04
C ILE A 52 -4.57 -15.71 10.74
N ARG A 53 -4.35 -16.99 10.47
CA ARG A 53 -3.07 -17.60 10.13
C ARG A 53 -3.10 -18.14 8.70
N CYS A 54 -2.18 -17.68 7.86
CA CYS A 54 -2.01 -18.20 6.51
C CYS A 54 -1.64 -19.70 6.54
N LEU A 55 -2.35 -20.52 5.77
CA LEU A 55 -2.07 -21.95 5.68
C LEU A 55 -0.90 -22.28 4.74
N GLY A 56 -0.40 -21.28 3.99
CA GLY A 56 0.77 -21.46 3.11
C GLY A 56 2.10 -21.10 3.78
N CYS A 57 2.14 -20.06 4.63
CA CYS A 57 3.41 -19.55 5.19
C CYS A 57 3.37 -19.27 6.70
N ASP A 58 2.30 -19.62 7.39
CA ASP A 58 2.06 -19.43 8.84
C ASP A 58 2.09 -17.95 9.32
N SER A 59 2.13 -16.97 8.43
CA SER A 59 2.05 -15.56 8.82
C SER A 59 0.71 -15.25 9.48
N LEU A 60 0.75 -14.45 10.53
CA LEU A 60 -0.45 -13.99 11.24
C LEU A 60 -0.90 -12.62 10.72
N SER A 61 -2.20 -12.40 10.75
CA SER A 61 -2.84 -11.14 10.39
C SER A 61 -4.05 -10.90 11.27
N PHE A 62 -4.42 -9.62 11.39
CA PHE A 62 -5.64 -9.23 12.07
C PHE A 62 -6.67 -8.81 11.02
N ARG A 63 -7.87 -9.40 11.09
CA ARG A 63 -8.98 -9.12 10.17
C ARG A 63 -10.13 -8.49 10.94
N ILE A 64 -10.77 -7.49 10.35
CA ILE A 64 -12.03 -6.92 10.80
C ILE A 64 -13.05 -7.12 9.69
N GLY A 65 -14.10 -7.87 9.96
CA GLY A 65 -15.29 -7.97 9.12
C GLY A 65 -16.42 -7.16 9.73
N SER A 66 -17.15 -6.40 8.93
CA SER A 66 -18.30 -5.61 9.40
C SER A 66 -19.47 -5.83 8.46
N THR A 67 -20.62 -6.18 9.04
CA THR A 67 -21.91 -6.29 8.34
C THR A 67 -22.96 -5.46 9.05
N ASN A 68 -23.93 -4.96 8.32
CA ASN A 68 -25.11 -4.32 8.90
C ASN A 68 -26.38 -4.69 8.11
N SER A 69 -27.55 -4.39 8.68
CA SER A 69 -28.83 -4.73 8.10
C SER A 69 -29.20 -3.90 6.86
N ASP A 70 -28.52 -2.80 6.61
CA ASP A 70 -28.78 -1.90 5.47
C ASP A 70 -27.90 -2.22 4.26
N ASP A 71 -26.74 -2.84 4.49
CA ASP A 71 -25.83 -3.29 3.43
C ASP A 71 -26.25 -4.71 2.95
N ILE A 72 -27.30 -4.76 2.14
CA ILE A 72 -27.85 -6.00 1.59
C ILE A 72 -27.69 -5.99 0.08
N ASP A 73 -27.27 -7.10 -0.49
CA ASP A 73 -27.26 -7.36 -1.92
C ASP A 73 -28.07 -8.60 -2.24
N VAL A 74 -28.37 -8.82 -3.51
CA VAL A 74 -29.21 -9.93 -3.99
C VAL A 74 -28.40 -10.75 -4.99
N ASP A 75 -28.30 -12.06 -4.77
CA ASP A 75 -27.64 -12.96 -5.71
C ASP A 75 -28.47 -13.18 -6.98
N GLU A 76 -27.90 -13.88 -7.97
CA GLU A 76 -28.56 -14.19 -9.26
C GLU A 76 -29.81 -15.07 -9.08
N GLU A 77 -29.97 -15.74 -7.93
CA GLU A 77 -31.10 -16.59 -7.58
C GLU A 77 -32.19 -15.83 -6.81
N GLY A 78 -31.94 -14.53 -6.47
CA GLY A 78 -32.89 -13.66 -5.77
C GLY A 78 -32.82 -13.76 -4.25
N ASN A 79 -31.80 -14.39 -3.67
CA ASN A 79 -31.60 -14.46 -2.21
C ASN A 79 -30.88 -13.21 -1.72
N TYR A 80 -31.34 -12.69 -0.57
CA TYR A 80 -30.71 -11.55 0.08
C TYR A 80 -29.55 -12.02 0.94
N PHE A 81 -28.40 -11.33 0.79
CA PHE A 81 -27.23 -11.54 1.68
C PHE A 81 -26.65 -10.18 2.12
N SER A 82 -26.10 -10.15 3.33
CA SER A 82 -25.45 -8.94 3.86
C SER A 82 -24.04 -8.81 3.26
N LEU A 83 -23.74 -7.63 2.72
CA LEU A 83 -22.39 -7.29 2.26
C LEU A 83 -21.48 -7.15 3.47
N GLU A 84 -20.37 -7.88 3.46
CA GLU A 84 -19.32 -7.73 4.46
C GLU A 84 -18.25 -6.77 3.96
N THR A 85 -18.01 -5.68 4.71
CA THR A 85 -16.82 -4.87 4.50
C THR A 85 -15.66 -5.46 5.27
N GLU A 86 -14.53 -5.65 4.59
CA GLU A 86 -13.34 -6.30 5.16
C GLU A 86 -12.16 -5.33 5.27
N ARG A 87 -11.43 -5.41 6.39
CA ARG A 87 -10.12 -4.75 6.59
C ARG A 87 -9.14 -5.75 7.19
N ILE A 88 -7.94 -5.80 6.64
CA ILE A 88 -6.89 -6.71 7.10
C ILE A 88 -5.64 -5.90 7.48
N TYR A 89 -4.99 -6.30 8.57
CA TYR A 89 -3.78 -5.68 9.08
C TYR A 89 -2.64 -6.72 9.21
N PRO A 90 -1.44 -6.42 8.72
CA PRO A 90 -1.11 -5.24 7.90
C PRO A 90 -1.94 -5.19 6.63
N SER A 91 -2.20 -3.97 6.10
CA SER A 91 -3.03 -3.77 4.92
C SER A 91 -2.53 -4.60 3.74
N ARG A 92 -3.47 -5.20 3.00
CA ARG A 92 -3.21 -6.01 1.80
C ARG A 92 -3.38 -5.21 0.51
N LEU A 93 -3.64 -3.93 0.64
CA LEU A 93 -3.86 -3.09 -0.50
C LEU A 93 -2.62 -3.10 -1.37
N MET A 94 -2.76 -3.79 -2.48
CA MET A 94 -1.84 -3.97 -3.59
C MET A 94 -0.69 -4.98 -3.39
N GLY A 95 -0.68 -5.80 -2.36
CA GLY A 95 0.34 -6.87 -2.21
C GLY A 95 1.80 -6.38 -2.19
N ARG A 96 1.99 -5.04 -2.05
CA ARG A 96 3.28 -4.40 -2.25
C ARG A 96 4.13 -4.51 -1.01
N THR A 97 5.15 -5.33 -1.06
CA THR A 97 6.20 -5.36 -0.03
C THR A 97 7.08 -4.11 -0.15
N ALA A 98 7.48 -3.54 0.98
CA ALA A 98 8.47 -2.47 0.96
C ALA A 98 9.81 -2.99 0.44
N LEU A 99 10.61 -2.10 -0.17
CA LEU A 99 11.99 -2.41 -0.57
C LEU A 99 12.76 -3.06 0.56
N GLU A 100 13.50 -4.10 0.25
CA GLU A 100 14.53 -4.62 1.14
C GLU A 100 15.66 -3.59 1.27
N ASP A 101 16.38 -3.63 2.37
CA ASP A 101 17.54 -2.75 2.62
C ASP A 101 17.25 -1.23 2.59
N ILE A 102 16.04 -0.81 2.93
CA ILE A 102 15.67 0.61 3.05
C ILE A 102 16.59 1.42 3.97
N TYR A 103 17.33 0.77 4.85
CA TYR A 103 18.35 1.41 5.71
C TYR A 103 19.59 1.88 4.93
N SER A 104 19.72 1.47 3.66
CA SER A 104 20.73 2.00 2.73
C SER A 104 20.36 3.37 2.16
N LEU A 105 19.08 3.75 2.25
CA LEU A 105 18.60 5.05 1.80
C LEU A 105 19.03 6.17 2.77
N PRO A 106 19.33 7.38 2.28
CA PRO A 106 19.48 8.57 3.12
C PRO A 106 18.24 8.78 4.01
N ASP A 107 18.43 9.28 5.21
CA ASP A 107 17.36 9.37 6.22
C ASP A 107 16.10 10.08 5.72
N LYS A 108 16.28 11.19 5.00
CA LYS A 108 15.18 11.96 4.42
C LYS A 108 14.42 11.17 3.35
N VAL A 109 15.15 10.54 2.43
CA VAL A 109 14.56 9.71 1.36
C VAL A 109 13.81 8.54 1.98
N ARG A 110 14.41 7.86 2.97
CA ARG A 110 13.80 6.75 3.70
C ARG A 110 12.51 7.15 4.42
N ALA A 111 12.46 8.32 5.05
CA ALA A 111 11.27 8.81 5.72
C ALA A 111 10.12 9.02 4.71
N ILE A 112 10.38 9.74 3.62
CA ILE A 112 9.39 10.00 2.57
C ILE A 112 8.95 8.68 1.92
N TYR A 113 9.87 7.73 1.68
CA TYR A 113 9.55 6.41 1.13
C TYR A 113 8.55 5.66 2.00
N LYS A 114 8.79 5.59 3.32
CA LYS A 114 7.88 4.91 4.26
C LYS A 114 6.49 5.52 4.27
N GLU A 115 6.39 6.85 4.27
CA GLU A 115 5.10 7.54 4.25
C GLU A 115 4.36 7.33 2.92
N THR A 116 5.08 7.41 1.80
CA THR A 116 4.50 7.17 0.47
C THR A 116 4.01 5.74 0.30
N HIS A 117 4.81 4.76 0.73
CA HIS A 117 4.45 3.35 0.73
C HIS A 117 3.21 3.11 1.61
N ALA A 118 3.16 3.71 2.82
CA ALA A 118 1.98 3.63 3.68
C ALA A 118 0.73 4.25 3.04
N ALA A 119 0.87 5.39 2.36
CA ALA A 119 -0.22 6.04 1.63
C ALA A 119 -0.74 5.16 0.48
N LEU A 120 0.16 4.49 -0.26
CA LEU A 120 -0.22 3.48 -1.26
C LEU A 120 -0.97 2.32 -0.62
N CYS A 121 -0.41 1.72 0.42
CA CYS A 121 -1.01 0.58 1.11
C CYS A 121 -2.36 0.90 1.79
N THR A 122 -2.68 2.16 2.01
CA THR A 122 -3.95 2.62 2.59
C THR A 122 -4.88 3.29 1.58
N GLN A 123 -4.57 3.18 0.27
CA GLN A 123 -5.35 3.78 -0.85
C GLN A 123 -5.56 5.29 -0.74
N LEU A 124 -4.66 5.99 -0.11
CA LEU A 124 -4.65 7.46 -0.08
C LEU A 124 -4.04 7.98 -1.39
N LYS A 125 -4.73 7.77 -2.50
CA LYS A 125 -4.23 7.92 -3.87
C LYS A 125 -3.63 9.30 -4.17
N ILE A 126 -4.25 10.37 -3.68
CA ILE A 126 -3.74 11.73 -3.86
C ILE A 126 -2.42 11.90 -3.09
N LEU A 127 -2.37 11.48 -1.82
CA LEU A 127 -1.17 11.57 -0.99
C LEU A 127 -0.05 10.67 -1.53
N ALA A 128 -0.38 9.48 -2.03
CA ALA A 128 0.58 8.60 -2.68
C ALA A 128 1.21 9.28 -3.92
N GLY A 129 0.39 9.90 -4.78
CA GLY A 129 0.89 10.64 -5.94
C GLY A 129 1.79 11.83 -5.57
N VAL A 130 1.44 12.58 -4.51
CA VAL A 130 2.27 13.65 -3.96
C VAL A 130 3.57 13.09 -3.37
N GLY A 131 3.48 11.99 -2.63
CA GLY A 131 4.63 11.31 -2.03
C GLY A 131 5.63 10.79 -3.06
N ILE A 132 5.15 10.18 -4.14
CA ILE A 132 5.97 9.73 -5.28
C ILE A 132 6.78 10.90 -5.85
N ARG A 133 6.15 12.06 -6.07
CA ARG A 133 6.83 13.27 -6.52
C ARG A 133 7.87 13.75 -5.51
N ALA A 134 7.51 13.79 -4.22
CA ALA A 134 8.40 14.20 -3.14
C ALA A 134 9.64 13.28 -3.03
N LEU A 135 9.49 11.97 -3.31
CA LEU A 135 10.62 11.04 -3.38
C LEU A 135 11.61 11.43 -4.48
N VAL A 136 11.12 11.71 -5.69
CA VAL A 136 12.00 12.14 -6.79
C VAL A 136 12.71 13.46 -6.44
N GLU A 137 11.99 14.41 -5.83
CA GLU A 137 12.58 15.68 -5.36
C GLU A 137 13.63 15.46 -4.27
N ALA A 138 13.39 14.52 -3.35
CA ALA A 138 14.34 14.18 -2.30
C ALA A 138 15.63 13.57 -2.87
N VAL A 139 15.52 12.63 -3.81
CA VAL A 139 16.69 12.07 -4.52
C VAL A 139 17.46 13.17 -5.26
N CYS A 140 16.77 14.04 -5.99
CA CYS A 140 17.43 15.18 -6.64
C CYS A 140 18.17 16.08 -5.64
N SER A 141 17.64 16.27 -4.44
CA SER A 141 18.26 17.07 -3.38
C SER A 141 19.50 16.39 -2.79
N GLU A 142 19.41 15.09 -2.49
CA GLU A 142 20.56 14.31 -1.96
C GLU A 142 21.70 14.23 -2.97
N GLU A 143 21.38 14.05 -4.26
CA GLU A 143 22.36 14.01 -5.37
C GLU A 143 22.82 15.42 -5.81
N ILE A 144 22.41 16.48 -5.10
CA ILE A 144 22.78 17.88 -5.35
C ILE A 144 22.50 18.26 -6.81
N ALA A 145 21.36 17.83 -7.35
CA ALA A 145 20.95 18.14 -8.71
C ALA A 145 20.67 19.65 -8.89
N LYS A 146 21.18 20.21 -9.96
CA LYS A 146 21.01 21.63 -10.30
C LYS A 146 19.76 21.84 -11.16
N GLY A 147 19.04 22.92 -10.89
CA GLY A 147 17.82 23.31 -11.62
C GLY A 147 16.82 24.01 -10.73
N ILE A 148 15.94 24.80 -11.30
CA ILE A 148 14.84 25.50 -10.59
C ILE A 148 13.64 24.56 -10.54
N THR A 149 13.33 23.85 -11.62
CA THR A 149 12.22 22.94 -11.73
C THR A 149 12.68 21.48 -11.47
N LEU A 150 11.73 20.63 -11.07
CA LEU A 150 12.02 19.18 -10.93
C LEU A 150 12.45 18.56 -12.27
N GLU A 151 11.94 19.06 -13.39
CA GLU A 151 12.35 18.66 -14.73
C GLU A 151 13.84 18.88 -14.95
N GLU A 152 14.30 20.11 -14.73
CA GLU A 152 15.71 20.48 -14.86
C GLU A 152 16.62 19.68 -13.92
N LYS A 153 16.14 19.38 -12.71
CA LYS A 153 16.88 18.56 -11.75
C LYS A 153 17.02 17.12 -12.22
N ILE A 154 15.96 16.52 -12.77
CA ILE A 154 16.01 15.17 -13.36
C ILE A 154 17.00 15.15 -14.56
N ASP A 155 16.97 16.17 -15.41
CA ASP A 155 17.91 16.30 -16.52
C ASP A 155 19.37 16.47 -16.04
N ASP A 156 19.57 17.16 -14.93
CA ASP A 156 20.90 17.30 -14.32
C ASP A 156 21.45 15.98 -13.79
N LEU A 157 20.58 15.11 -13.23
CA LEU A 157 20.99 13.77 -12.83
C LEU A 157 21.48 12.92 -14.01
N VAL A 158 20.91 13.13 -15.20
CA VAL A 158 21.41 12.49 -16.43
C VAL A 158 22.80 13.01 -16.80
N LYS A 159 23.02 14.32 -16.71
CA LYS A 159 24.34 14.93 -16.98
C LYS A 159 25.42 14.46 -16.01
N LYS A 160 25.01 14.13 -14.77
CA LYS A 160 25.88 13.58 -13.74
C LYS A 160 26.06 12.06 -13.82
N GLU A 161 25.47 11.42 -14.82
CA GLU A 161 25.50 9.96 -14.99
C GLU A 161 24.87 9.16 -13.83
N VAL A 162 24.10 9.81 -12.97
CA VAL A 162 23.30 9.16 -11.91
C VAL A 162 22.11 8.43 -12.52
N LEU A 163 21.55 8.97 -13.62
CA LEU A 163 20.44 8.40 -14.36
C LEU A 163 20.77 8.20 -15.83
N THR A 164 20.21 7.16 -16.42
CA THR A 164 20.18 7.03 -17.87
C THR A 164 19.12 7.95 -18.48
N LYS A 165 19.29 8.35 -19.75
CA LYS A 165 18.25 9.11 -20.48
C LYS A 165 16.90 8.40 -20.50
N ARG A 166 16.92 7.06 -20.56
CA ARG A 166 15.71 6.23 -20.56
C ARG A 166 14.97 6.34 -19.22
N ASN A 167 15.69 6.23 -18.09
CA ASN A 167 15.11 6.35 -16.77
C ASN A 167 14.55 7.75 -16.50
N ALA A 168 15.28 8.80 -16.94
CA ALA A 168 14.81 10.18 -16.83
C ALA A 168 13.49 10.41 -17.59
N ALA A 169 13.36 9.89 -18.82
CA ALA A 169 12.12 10.00 -19.60
C ALA A 169 10.91 9.38 -18.88
N VAL A 170 11.14 8.32 -18.13
CA VAL A 170 10.09 7.67 -17.32
C VAL A 170 9.77 8.51 -16.08
N LEU A 171 10.78 9.04 -15.38
CA LEU A 171 10.60 9.93 -14.23
C LEU A 171 9.86 11.22 -14.58
N HIS A 172 10.03 11.77 -15.78
CA HIS A 172 9.28 12.92 -16.24
C HIS A 172 7.77 12.64 -16.32
N ARG A 173 7.36 11.41 -16.70
CA ARG A 173 5.94 11.01 -16.68
C ARG A 173 5.42 10.92 -15.24
N THR A 174 6.19 10.34 -14.33
CA THR A 174 5.85 10.25 -12.90
C THR A 174 5.69 11.65 -12.27
N ARG A 175 6.56 12.60 -12.63
CA ARG A 175 6.45 14.01 -12.22
C ARG A 175 5.12 14.63 -12.60
N LEU A 176 4.62 14.38 -13.81
CA LEU A 176 3.35 14.91 -14.29
C LEU A 176 2.16 14.37 -13.48
N LEU A 177 2.20 13.09 -13.12
CA LEU A 177 1.19 12.44 -12.28
C LEU A 177 1.14 13.09 -10.89
N GLY A 178 2.29 13.29 -10.24
CA GLY A 178 2.37 13.98 -8.95
C GLY A 178 1.89 15.44 -9.01
N ASN A 179 2.16 16.15 -10.10
CA ASN A 179 1.64 17.50 -10.33
C ASN A 179 0.10 17.53 -10.43
N GLN A 180 -0.50 16.55 -11.12
CA GLN A 180 -1.95 16.48 -11.24
C GLN A 180 -2.59 16.17 -9.88
N ALA A 181 -2.00 15.27 -9.10
CA ALA A 181 -2.47 14.96 -7.76
C ALA A 181 -2.39 16.17 -6.82
N ALA A 182 -1.28 16.91 -6.82
CA ALA A 182 -1.05 18.05 -5.93
C ALA A 182 -1.87 19.29 -6.31
N HIS A 183 -1.92 19.65 -7.60
CA HIS A 183 -2.49 20.94 -8.03
C HIS A 183 -3.92 20.83 -8.55
N LYS A 184 -4.32 19.70 -9.14
CA LYS A 184 -5.67 19.51 -9.66
C LYS A 184 -6.56 18.68 -8.72
N ILE A 185 -6.01 18.19 -7.62
CA ILE A 185 -6.68 17.29 -6.65
C ILE A 185 -7.35 16.09 -7.37
N LYS A 186 -6.73 15.66 -8.48
CA LYS A 186 -7.19 14.50 -9.24
C LYS A 186 -6.48 13.27 -8.73
N ALA A 187 -7.26 12.33 -8.19
CA ALA A 187 -6.71 11.05 -7.75
C ALA A 187 -6.20 10.26 -8.97
N PRO A 188 -4.93 9.82 -8.97
CA PRO A 188 -4.44 8.87 -9.97
C PRO A 188 -5.15 7.52 -9.87
N SER A 189 -5.16 6.75 -10.96
CA SER A 189 -5.60 5.37 -10.94
C SER A 189 -4.60 4.47 -10.20
N ASP A 190 -5.05 3.30 -9.75
CA ASP A 190 -4.17 2.33 -9.09
C ASP A 190 -3.01 1.91 -9.99
N THR A 191 -3.29 1.61 -11.26
CA THR A 191 -2.27 1.25 -12.25
C THR A 191 -1.22 2.36 -12.47
N GLU A 192 -1.65 3.63 -12.50
CA GLU A 192 -0.72 4.76 -12.64
C GLU A 192 0.18 4.88 -11.40
N LEU A 193 -0.37 4.69 -10.20
CA LEU A 193 0.38 4.72 -8.96
C LEU A 193 1.37 3.57 -8.87
N ASP A 194 0.96 2.36 -9.21
CA ASP A 194 1.81 1.17 -9.17
C ASP A 194 3.02 1.34 -10.09
N VAL A 195 2.78 1.67 -11.35
CA VAL A 195 3.86 1.89 -12.33
C VAL A 195 4.78 3.03 -11.89
N ALA A 196 4.21 4.14 -11.40
CA ALA A 196 4.99 5.28 -10.94
C ALA A 196 5.86 4.95 -9.73
N PHE A 197 5.35 4.14 -8.81
CA PHE A 197 6.10 3.75 -7.63
C PHE A 197 7.19 2.71 -7.95
N ASP A 198 6.94 1.74 -8.85
CA ASP A 198 7.96 0.81 -9.37
C ASP A 198 9.15 1.55 -9.96
N ILE A 199 8.86 2.62 -10.71
CA ILE A 199 9.90 3.45 -11.32
C ILE A 199 10.75 4.13 -10.25
N VAL A 200 10.12 4.65 -9.19
CA VAL A 200 10.82 5.32 -8.11
C VAL A 200 11.59 4.30 -7.26
N GLU A 201 11.04 3.13 -6.98
CA GLU A 201 11.77 2.05 -6.30
C GLU A 201 13.01 1.63 -7.09
N ASN A 202 12.89 1.45 -8.39
CA ASN A 202 14.06 1.17 -9.25
C ASN A 202 15.10 2.29 -9.21
N LEU A 203 14.67 3.56 -9.13
CA LEU A 203 15.57 4.69 -8.93
C LEU A 203 16.34 4.55 -7.60
N LEU A 204 15.62 4.29 -6.50
CA LEU A 204 16.22 4.14 -5.15
C LEU A 204 17.19 2.96 -5.08
N GLU A 205 16.83 1.84 -5.71
CA GLU A 205 17.71 0.68 -5.81
C GLU A 205 19.00 1.01 -6.58
N THR A 206 18.86 1.64 -7.75
CA THR A 206 19.99 1.94 -8.63
C THR A 206 20.94 2.97 -8.00
N VAL A 207 20.41 3.98 -7.32
CA VAL A 207 21.22 5.09 -6.80
C VAL A 207 21.84 4.74 -5.43
N TYR A 208 21.14 4.01 -4.57
CA TYR A 208 21.55 3.84 -3.17
C TYR A 208 21.80 2.39 -2.76
N ILE A 209 20.88 1.46 -3.12
CA ILE A 209 20.91 0.11 -2.57
C ILE A 209 21.95 -0.75 -3.27
N ILE A 210 21.92 -0.79 -4.60
CA ILE A 210 22.85 -1.61 -5.40
C ILE A 210 24.30 -1.19 -5.21
N PRO A 211 24.67 0.12 -5.26
CA PRO A 211 26.06 0.53 -5.01
C PRO A 211 26.55 0.10 -3.63
N LYS A 212 25.71 0.25 -2.59
CA LYS A 212 26.09 -0.15 -1.23
C LYS A 212 26.25 -1.68 -1.10
N LYS A 213 25.40 -2.45 -1.75
CA LYS A 213 25.55 -3.93 -1.82
C LYS A 213 26.85 -4.31 -2.56
N ALA A 214 27.19 -3.59 -3.61
CA ALA A 214 28.39 -3.86 -4.40
C ALA A 214 29.69 -3.62 -3.62
N GLU A 215 29.70 -2.78 -2.57
CA GLU A 215 30.87 -2.60 -1.69
C GLU A 215 31.33 -3.90 -1.00
N HIS A 216 30.42 -4.88 -0.87
CA HIS A 216 30.72 -6.20 -0.30
C HIS A 216 31.24 -7.22 -1.31
N LEU A 217 31.21 -6.91 -2.61
CA LEU A 217 31.80 -7.74 -3.66
C LEU A 217 33.30 -7.44 -3.75
N LYS A 218 34.09 -8.17 -2.95
CA LYS A 218 35.55 -8.15 -2.97
C LYS A 218 36.09 -9.30 -3.79
#